data_9635a909b19731dbb3c63dd30e694b99
#
_entry.id   9635a909b19731dbb3c63dd30e694b99
#
_cell.length_a   1.000
_cell.length_b   1.000
_cell.length_c   1.000
_cell.angle_alpha   90.00
_cell.angle_beta   90.00
_cell.angle_gamma   90.00
#
_symmetry.space_group_name_H-M   'P 1'
#
loop_
_entity.id
_entity.type
_entity.pdbx_description
1 polymer ?
#
loop_
_entity_poly.entity_id
_entity_poly.type
_entity_poly.pdbx_seq_one_letter_code
_entity_poly.pdbx_strand_id
1 'polypeptide(L)'
;MMKKENKLVLVAVILTAIVVIGSILLLAVGIFGVLQNYQTDYSALYEDADSEKICSRNSYSALGKSIITSGGSNGKTTNVSVRKLNGILAVSETKAEDETVRFEISSNLEEGKMRIFVIKNDSEVLQEVAVNRDVVLEYRSDGKNTYTIKILAVDAKLKVSINVK
;
A
#
# COMPACT_ATOMS: atom_id res chain seq x y z
N MET A 1 -45.37 -22.61 -41.61
CA MET A 1 -45.48 -23.55 -40.45
C MET A 1 -44.14 -24.24 -40.29
N MET A 2 -43.36 -23.92 -39.24
CA MET A 2 -42.04 -24.57 -38.98
C MET A 2 -42.22 -26.05 -38.69
N LYS A 3 -41.35 -26.91 -39.29
CA LYS A 3 -41.33 -28.35 -39.00
C LYS A 3 -41.00 -28.57 -37.51
N LYS A 4 -41.56 -29.64 -36.93
CA LYS A 4 -41.44 -29.99 -35.52
C LYS A 4 -39.97 -30.09 -35.06
N GLU A 5 -39.07 -30.57 -35.92
CA GLU A 5 -37.63 -30.69 -35.72
C GLU A 5 -36.94 -29.31 -35.53
N ASN A 6 -37.32 -28.31 -36.37
CA ASN A 6 -36.74 -26.98 -36.26
C ASN A 6 -37.15 -26.26 -34.96
N LYS A 7 -38.32 -26.56 -34.40
CA LYS A 7 -38.73 -26.04 -33.08
C LYS A 7 -37.89 -26.62 -31.95
N LEU A 8 -37.56 -27.92 -32.04
CA LEU A 8 -36.77 -28.60 -31.01
C LEU A 8 -35.32 -28.05 -30.98
N VAL A 9 -34.74 -27.86 -32.18
CA VAL A 9 -33.40 -27.27 -32.31
C VAL A 9 -33.39 -25.83 -31.78
N LEU A 10 -34.40 -25.02 -32.10
CA LEU A 10 -34.49 -23.63 -31.61
C LEU A 10 -34.57 -23.57 -30.07
N VAL A 11 -35.38 -24.46 -29.45
CA VAL A 11 -35.50 -24.52 -27.99
C VAL A 11 -34.19 -24.94 -27.36
N ALA A 12 -33.49 -25.91 -27.95
CA ALA A 12 -32.17 -26.34 -27.44
C ALA A 12 -31.12 -25.21 -27.49
N VAL A 13 -31.07 -24.45 -28.59
CA VAL A 13 -30.18 -23.30 -28.76
C VAL A 13 -30.47 -22.21 -27.71
N ILE A 14 -31.77 -21.89 -27.51
CA ILE A 14 -32.15 -20.88 -26.50
C ILE A 14 -31.78 -21.33 -25.10
N LEU A 15 -32.01 -22.60 -24.71
CA LEU A 15 -31.64 -23.13 -23.41
C LEU A 15 -30.13 -23.09 -23.21
N THR A 16 -29.34 -23.45 -24.21
CA THR A 16 -27.87 -23.39 -24.13
C THR A 16 -27.39 -21.95 -23.94
N ALA A 17 -27.94 -20.99 -24.67
CA ALA A 17 -27.62 -19.57 -24.55
C ALA A 17 -27.93 -19.03 -23.14
N ILE A 18 -29.08 -19.42 -22.56
CA ILE A 18 -29.45 -19.00 -21.20
C ILE A 18 -28.45 -19.55 -20.15
N VAL A 19 -28.03 -20.82 -20.27
CA VAL A 19 -27.08 -21.44 -19.38
C VAL A 19 -25.71 -20.76 -19.47
N VAL A 20 -25.26 -20.46 -20.70
CA VAL A 20 -23.95 -19.77 -20.90
C VAL A 20 -23.99 -18.35 -20.33
N ILE A 21 -25.04 -17.58 -20.61
CA ILE A 21 -25.16 -16.21 -20.05
C ILE A 21 -25.27 -16.23 -18.53
N GLY A 22 -26.03 -17.16 -17.97
CA GLY A 22 -26.15 -17.34 -16.52
C GLY A 22 -24.81 -17.68 -15.85
N SER A 23 -23.99 -18.53 -16.49
CA SER A 23 -22.67 -18.89 -15.99
C SER A 23 -21.69 -17.70 -16.01
N ILE A 24 -21.73 -16.88 -17.06
CA ILE A 24 -20.90 -15.66 -17.18
C ILE A 24 -21.31 -14.63 -16.12
N LEU A 25 -22.60 -14.44 -15.88
CA LEU A 25 -23.11 -13.54 -14.84
C LEU A 25 -22.71 -14.00 -13.44
N LEU A 26 -22.79 -15.29 -13.13
CA LEU A 26 -22.38 -15.86 -11.85
C LEU A 26 -20.87 -15.69 -11.61
N LEU A 27 -20.05 -15.91 -12.65
CA LEU A 27 -18.59 -15.66 -12.58
C LEU A 27 -18.30 -14.17 -12.36
N ALA A 28 -18.97 -13.27 -13.06
CA ALA A 28 -18.80 -11.83 -12.89
C ALA A 28 -19.16 -11.38 -11.45
N VAL A 29 -20.31 -11.81 -10.92
CA VAL A 29 -20.73 -11.51 -9.56
C VAL A 29 -19.77 -12.11 -8.54
N GLY A 30 -19.26 -13.33 -8.75
CA GLY A 30 -18.27 -13.96 -7.89
C GLY A 30 -16.95 -13.18 -7.87
N ILE A 31 -16.45 -12.75 -9.03
CA ILE A 31 -15.23 -11.95 -9.14
C ILE A 31 -15.41 -10.57 -8.49
N PHE A 32 -16.54 -9.90 -8.73
CA PHE A 32 -16.85 -8.61 -8.09
C PHE A 32 -16.98 -8.74 -6.56
N GLY A 33 -17.62 -9.78 -6.07
CA GLY A 33 -17.75 -10.04 -4.63
C GLY A 33 -16.40 -10.32 -3.95
N VAL A 34 -15.52 -11.05 -4.62
CA VAL A 34 -14.15 -11.30 -4.15
C VAL A 34 -13.33 -10.01 -4.16
N LEU A 35 -13.41 -9.20 -5.21
CA LEU A 35 -12.69 -7.92 -5.30
C LEU A 35 -13.16 -6.90 -4.25
N GLN A 36 -14.44 -6.84 -3.92
CA GLN A 36 -14.96 -5.95 -2.88
C GLN A 36 -14.51 -6.36 -1.47
N ASN A 37 -14.40 -7.66 -1.19
CA ASN A 37 -13.93 -8.15 0.11
C ASN A 37 -12.43 -7.96 0.35
N TYR A 38 -11.63 -7.64 -0.68
CA TYR A 38 -10.19 -7.36 -0.54
C TYR A 38 -9.87 -5.86 -0.43
N GLN A 39 -10.86 -4.99 -0.47
CA GLN A 39 -10.61 -3.57 -0.21
C GLN A 39 -10.40 -3.39 1.29
N THR A 40 -9.13 -3.45 1.72
CA THR A 40 -8.76 -3.10 3.09
C THR A 40 -9.26 -1.68 3.36
N ASP A 41 -10.07 -1.52 4.38
CA ASP A 41 -10.49 -0.18 4.83
C ASP A 41 -9.31 0.50 5.51
N TYR A 42 -8.53 1.21 4.73
CA TYR A 42 -7.38 1.96 5.22
C TYR A 42 -7.79 3.15 6.08
N SER A 43 -9.05 3.61 6.00
CA SER A 43 -9.56 4.66 6.89
C SER A 43 -9.69 4.14 8.31
N ALA A 44 -10.25 2.94 8.50
CA ALA A 44 -10.33 2.31 9.82
C ALA A 44 -8.93 2.03 10.38
N LEU A 45 -8.01 1.51 9.55
CA LEU A 45 -6.63 1.28 9.96
C LEU A 45 -5.89 2.58 10.32
N TYR A 46 -6.19 3.68 9.63
CA TYR A 46 -5.62 5.00 9.92
C TYR A 46 -6.02 5.51 11.30
N GLU A 47 -7.28 5.35 11.69
CA GLU A 47 -7.79 5.79 12.99
C GLU A 47 -7.30 4.89 14.14
N ASP A 48 -7.26 3.58 13.95
CA ASP A 48 -6.89 2.59 14.97
C ASP A 48 -5.36 2.44 15.12
N ALA A 49 -4.59 2.67 14.06
CA ALA A 49 -3.12 2.55 13.98
C ALA A 49 -2.56 1.24 14.56
N ASP A 50 -3.23 0.12 14.27
CA ASP A 50 -2.81 -1.22 14.68
C ASP A 50 -1.37 -1.51 14.28
N SER A 51 -0.48 -1.59 15.28
CA SER A 51 0.97 -1.73 15.11
C SER A 51 1.34 -3.02 14.38
N GLU A 52 0.64 -4.13 14.65
CA GLU A 52 0.91 -5.41 14.00
C GLU A 52 0.60 -5.33 12.50
N LYS A 53 -0.52 -4.72 12.14
CA LYS A 53 -0.89 -4.52 10.74
C LYS A 53 0.05 -3.55 10.03
N ILE A 54 0.52 -2.49 10.71
CA ILE A 54 1.47 -1.54 10.15
C ILE A 54 2.83 -2.22 9.92
N CYS A 55 3.31 -3.01 10.87
CA CYS A 55 4.57 -3.74 10.72
C CYS A 55 4.52 -4.78 9.59
N SER A 56 3.47 -5.61 9.54
CA SER A 56 3.39 -6.75 8.63
C SER A 56 2.99 -6.40 7.20
N ARG A 57 2.33 -5.24 6.96
CA ARG A 57 1.75 -4.92 5.65
C ARG A 57 2.61 -3.97 4.82
N ASN A 58 2.61 -4.23 3.51
CA ASN A 58 3.06 -3.30 2.47
C ASN A 58 2.07 -3.41 1.30
N SER A 59 0.85 -2.93 1.51
CA SER A 59 -0.26 -3.03 0.56
C SER A 59 -0.85 -1.65 0.31
N TYR A 60 -0.81 -1.20 -0.94
CA TYR A 60 -1.26 0.14 -1.31
C TYR A 60 -1.78 0.19 -2.75
N SER A 61 -2.60 1.21 -3.02
CA SER A 61 -2.85 1.71 -4.37
C SER A 61 -2.29 3.12 -4.52
N ALA A 62 -1.66 3.40 -5.65
CA ALA A 62 -1.03 4.70 -5.88
C ALA A 62 -1.19 5.19 -7.31
N LEU A 63 -1.46 6.48 -7.47
CA LEU A 63 -1.47 7.19 -8.74
C LEU A 63 -0.33 8.21 -8.79
N GLY A 64 0.45 8.22 -9.87
CA GLY A 64 1.55 9.17 -10.05
C GLY A 64 2.62 9.02 -8.98
N LYS A 65 2.99 7.76 -8.66
CA LYS A 65 4.04 7.41 -7.71
C LYS A 65 5.42 7.56 -8.36
N SER A 66 6.34 8.23 -7.66
CA SER A 66 7.77 8.26 -7.94
C SER A 66 8.52 8.02 -6.64
N ILE A 67 9.43 7.07 -6.64
CA ILE A 67 10.37 6.82 -5.53
C ILE A 67 11.76 6.80 -6.14
N ILE A 68 12.60 7.75 -5.73
CA ILE A 68 13.97 7.89 -6.21
C ILE A 68 14.90 7.76 -5.01
N THR A 69 15.74 6.75 -5.04
CA THR A 69 16.77 6.52 -4.02
C THR A 69 18.14 6.80 -4.62
N SER A 70 18.90 7.62 -3.95
CA SER A 70 20.30 7.91 -4.22
C SER A 70 21.14 7.63 -2.99
N GLY A 71 22.31 7.06 -3.16
CA GLY A 71 23.21 6.75 -2.05
C GLY A 71 24.63 7.20 -2.38
N GLY A 72 25.41 7.48 -1.34
CA GLY A 72 26.81 7.84 -1.42
C GLY A 72 27.53 7.55 -0.11
N SER A 73 28.81 7.89 -0.01
CA SER A 73 29.63 7.70 1.18
C SER A 73 29.08 8.37 2.47
N ASN A 74 28.16 9.35 2.32
CA ASN A 74 27.62 10.14 3.42
C ASN A 74 26.16 9.77 3.76
N GLY A 75 25.65 8.64 3.27
CA GLY A 75 24.30 8.16 3.54
C GLY A 75 23.45 7.89 2.30
N LYS A 76 22.19 7.56 2.55
CA LYS A 76 21.20 7.18 1.54
C LYS A 76 20.01 8.15 1.62
N THR A 77 19.66 8.77 0.51
CA THR A 77 18.48 9.65 0.40
C THR A 77 17.39 8.99 -0.44
N THR A 78 16.17 8.93 0.07
CA THR A 78 14.99 8.46 -0.65
C THR A 78 13.97 9.58 -0.75
N ASN A 79 13.60 9.96 -1.98
CA ASN A 79 12.57 10.93 -2.27
C ASN A 79 11.32 10.23 -2.81
N VAL A 80 10.19 10.49 -2.18
CA VAL A 80 8.87 9.93 -2.52
C VAL A 80 7.95 11.06 -2.93
N SER A 81 7.27 10.90 -4.06
CA SER A 81 6.19 11.79 -4.50
C SER A 81 5.04 10.95 -5.01
N VAL A 82 3.82 11.21 -4.51
CA VAL A 82 2.61 10.50 -4.93
C VAL A 82 1.45 11.48 -5.06
N ARG A 83 0.68 11.37 -6.16
CA ARG A 83 -0.51 12.21 -6.38
C ARG A 83 -1.74 11.68 -5.66
N LYS A 84 -1.85 10.37 -5.49
CA LYS A 84 -2.91 9.74 -4.68
C LYS A 84 -2.37 8.43 -4.12
N LEU A 85 -2.37 8.30 -2.80
CA LEU A 85 -1.93 7.10 -2.08
C LEU A 85 -3.04 6.66 -1.13
N ASN A 86 -3.38 5.38 -1.20
CA ASN A 86 -4.21 4.68 -0.24
C ASN A 86 -3.48 3.42 0.20
N GLY A 87 -3.28 3.25 1.50
CA GLY A 87 -2.69 2.05 2.07
C GLY A 87 -1.38 2.28 2.80
N ILE A 88 -0.62 1.20 2.99
CA ILE A 88 0.67 1.18 3.67
C ILE A 88 1.78 0.97 2.63
N LEU A 89 2.68 1.92 2.52
CA LEU A 89 3.81 1.94 1.60
C LEU A 89 5.13 1.98 2.37
N ALA A 90 5.95 0.94 2.24
CA ALA A 90 7.34 0.97 2.67
C ALA A 90 8.15 1.81 1.67
N VAL A 91 8.87 2.82 2.17
CA VAL A 91 9.55 3.81 1.33
C VAL A 91 11.06 3.82 1.48
N SER A 92 11.56 3.37 2.62
CA SER A 92 13.00 3.24 2.87
C SER A 92 13.24 2.09 3.82
N GLU A 93 14.25 1.28 3.51
CA GLU A 93 14.75 0.22 4.38
C GLU A 93 16.26 0.41 4.52
N THR A 94 16.76 0.28 5.74
CA THR A 94 18.17 0.44 6.06
C THR A 94 18.56 -0.57 7.12
N LYS A 95 19.59 -1.35 6.85
CA LYS A 95 20.27 -2.14 7.86
C LYS A 95 21.26 -1.23 8.57
N ALA A 96 21.18 -1.15 9.89
CA ALA A 96 22.15 -0.40 10.65
C ALA A 96 23.48 -1.19 10.69
N GLU A 97 24.53 -0.58 10.17
CA GLU A 97 25.89 -1.13 10.17
C GLU A 97 26.70 -0.56 11.35
N ASP A 98 26.33 0.65 11.77
CA ASP A 98 26.94 1.40 12.86
C ASP A 98 26.15 1.28 14.19
N GLU A 99 26.74 1.73 15.27
CA GLU A 99 26.11 1.77 16.61
C GLU A 99 24.94 2.77 16.66
N THR A 100 24.87 3.70 15.73
CA THR A 100 23.81 4.71 15.66
C THR A 100 23.34 4.86 14.22
N VAL A 101 22.03 4.89 14.02
CA VAL A 101 21.40 5.25 12.75
C VAL A 101 20.63 6.54 12.93
N ARG A 102 20.84 7.48 12.01
CA ARG A 102 20.17 8.79 12.01
C ARG A 102 19.30 8.94 10.79
N PHE A 103 18.04 9.33 11.02
CA PHE A 103 17.05 9.66 10.00
C PHE A 103 16.75 11.16 10.01
N GLU A 104 16.86 11.80 8.86
CA GLU A 104 16.36 13.15 8.64
C GLU A 104 15.17 13.03 7.70
N ILE A 105 13.97 13.28 8.20
CA ILE A 105 12.70 13.08 7.48
C ILE A 105 12.02 14.42 7.29
N SER A 106 11.81 14.79 6.03
CA SER A 106 11.01 15.97 5.64
C SER A 106 9.75 15.49 4.94
N SER A 107 8.60 16.00 5.34
CA SER A 107 7.32 15.57 4.78
C SER A 107 6.40 16.73 4.47
N ASN A 108 5.66 16.63 3.36
CA ASN A 108 4.64 17.57 2.94
C ASN A 108 3.40 16.79 2.48
N LEU A 109 2.31 16.93 3.21
CA LEU A 109 0.99 16.44 2.86
C LEU A 109 0.18 17.58 2.26
N GLU A 110 -0.18 17.48 0.98
CA GLU A 110 -0.97 18.47 0.26
C GLU A 110 -2.47 18.20 0.38
N GLU A 111 -2.89 16.91 0.36
CA GLU A 111 -4.30 16.48 0.43
C GLU A 111 -4.41 15.13 1.14
N GLY A 112 -5.58 14.82 1.72
CA GLY A 112 -5.88 13.55 2.37
C GLY A 112 -5.30 13.41 3.78
N LYS A 113 -4.98 12.18 4.18
CA LYS A 113 -4.43 11.86 5.50
C LYS A 113 -3.15 11.05 5.35
N MET A 114 -2.15 11.32 6.19
CA MET A 114 -0.86 10.61 6.21
C MET A 114 -0.33 10.45 7.63
N ARG A 115 0.19 9.27 7.93
CA ARG A 115 1.01 8.96 9.10
C ARG A 115 2.31 8.32 8.62
N ILE A 116 3.41 8.60 9.30
CA ILE A 116 4.74 8.05 8.98
C ILE A 116 5.23 7.31 10.21
N PHE A 117 5.78 6.11 10.01
CA PHE A 117 6.27 5.26 11.09
C PHE A 117 7.70 4.82 10.84
N VAL A 118 8.49 4.80 11.92
CA VAL A 118 9.78 4.11 11.97
C VAL A 118 9.56 2.75 12.61
N ILE A 119 9.93 1.69 11.88
CA ILE A 119 9.71 0.29 12.27
C ILE A 119 11.06 -0.40 12.36
N LYS A 120 11.24 -1.19 13.42
CA LYS A 120 12.44 -2.00 13.66
C LYS A 120 12.12 -3.47 13.42
N ASN A 121 12.96 -4.13 12.60
CA ASN A 121 12.90 -5.57 12.31
C ASN A 121 11.52 -6.07 11.85
N ASP A 122 10.75 -5.20 11.14
CA ASP A 122 9.38 -5.46 10.66
C ASP A 122 8.39 -5.94 11.75
N SER A 123 8.68 -5.70 13.01
CA SER A 123 7.91 -6.21 14.15
C SER A 123 7.56 -5.16 15.20
N GLU A 124 8.32 -4.07 15.29
CA GLU A 124 8.17 -3.06 16.33
C GLU A 124 8.05 -1.66 15.73
N VAL A 125 6.96 -0.96 16.03
CA VAL A 125 6.82 0.47 15.74
C VAL A 125 7.59 1.24 16.82
N LEU A 126 8.72 1.83 16.46
CA LEU A 126 9.53 2.63 17.38
C LEU A 126 8.92 4.01 17.61
N GLN A 127 8.45 4.63 16.55
CA GLN A 127 7.94 6.00 16.60
C GLN A 127 7.04 6.33 15.44
N GLU A 128 6.00 7.13 15.72
CA GLU A 128 5.26 7.89 14.72
C GLU A 128 5.92 9.26 14.51
N VAL A 129 6.14 9.61 13.25
CA VAL A 129 6.84 10.84 12.83
C VAL A 129 5.83 11.92 12.55
N ALA A 130 6.04 13.10 13.10
CA ALA A 130 5.17 14.24 12.85
C ALA A 130 5.21 14.67 11.36
N VAL A 131 4.02 14.90 10.79
CA VAL A 131 3.79 15.27 9.39
C VAL A 131 3.91 16.78 9.18
N ASN A 132 4.23 17.20 7.95
CA ASN A 132 4.37 18.60 7.53
C ASN A 132 5.47 19.37 8.28
N ARG A 133 6.56 18.67 8.59
CA ARG A 133 7.75 19.25 9.22
C ARG A 133 9.00 18.43 8.95
N ASP A 134 10.14 19.03 9.27
CA ASP A 134 11.42 18.34 9.30
C ASP A 134 11.63 17.72 10.68
N VAL A 135 12.01 16.46 10.72
CA VAL A 135 12.23 15.68 11.94
C VAL A 135 13.56 14.96 11.83
N VAL A 136 14.33 14.99 12.92
CA VAL A 136 15.58 14.24 13.05
C VAL A 136 15.40 13.21 14.17
N LEU A 137 15.69 11.94 13.87
CA LEU A 137 15.60 10.82 14.78
C LEU A 137 16.93 10.09 14.81
N GLU A 138 17.33 9.66 16.02
CA GLU A 138 18.53 8.86 16.22
C GLU A 138 18.20 7.63 17.06
N TYR A 139 18.65 6.46 16.59
CA TYR A 139 18.47 5.21 17.31
C TYR A 139 19.81 4.52 17.49
N ARG A 140 20.03 3.99 18.70
CA ARG A 140 21.16 3.08 18.94
C ARG A 140 20.86 1.73 18.32
N SER A 141 21.85 1.16 17.68
CA SER A 141 21.79 -0.15 17.05
C SER A 141 22.93 -1.03 17.52
N ASP A 142 22.73 -2.33 17.45
CA ASP A 142 23.75 -3.36 17.68
C ASP A 142 24.39 -3.87 16.36
N GLY A 143 24.20 -3.14 15.27
CA GLY A 143 24.66 -3.51 13.93
C GLY A 143 23.86 -4.65 13.26
N LYS A 144 22.78 -5.13 13.89
CA LYS A 144 21.95 -6.24 13.36
C LYS A 144 20.54 -5.81 12.98
N ASN A 145 20.09 -4.65 13.45
CA ASN A 145 18.73 -4.18 13.26
C ASN A 145 18.51 -3.64 11.85
N THR A 146 17.34 -3.94 11.31
CA THR A 146 16.80 -3.31 10.11
C THR A 146 15.76 -2.27 10.51
N TYR A 147 15.82 -1.10 9.91
CA TYR A 147 14.86 -0.02 10.12
C TYR A 147 14.12 0.25 8.81
N THR A 148 12.80 0.25 8.89
CA THR A 148 11.91 0.52 7.75
C THR A 148 11.08 1.76 8.02
N ILE A 149 11.04 2.69 7.06
CA ILE A 149 10.11 3.83 7.10
C ILE A 149 8.88 3.45 6.28
N LYS A 150 7.71 3.48 6.92
CA LYS A 150 6.41 3.21 6.26
C LYS A 150 5.50 4.42 6.35
N ILE A 151 4.73 4.63 5.28
CA ILE A 151 3.68 5.64 5.17
C ILE A 151 2.34 4.93 5.14
N LEU A 152 1.46 5.25 6.09
CA LEU A 152 0.04 4.91 6.06
C LEU A 152 -0.74 6.12 5.56
N ALA A 153 -1.50 5.97 4.50
CA ALA A 153 -2.17 7.08 3.86
C ALA A 153 -3.60 6.74 3.42
N VAL A 154 -4.45 7.77 3.42
CA VAL A 154 -5.83 7.72 2.90
C VAL A 154 -6.04 8.91 1.97
N ASP A 155 -6.26 8.62 0.68
CA ASP A 155 -6.46 9.59 -0.41
C ASP A 155 -5.41 10.71 -0.43
N ALA A 156 -4.16 10.37 -0.09
CA ALA A 156 -3.12 11.36 0.17
C ALA A 156 -2.35 11.77 -1.08
N LYS A 157 -2.18 13.10 -1.24
CA LYS A 157 -1.19 13.71 -2.12
C LYS A 157 -0.03 14.20 -1.27
N LEU A 158 1.15 13.66 -1.51
CA LEU A 158 2.28 13.81 -0.60
C LEU A 158 3.64 13.86 -1.29
N LYS A 159 4.59 14.45 -0.56
CA LYS A 159 6.03 14.36 -0.81
C LYS A 159 6.74 14.05 0.49
N VAL A 160 7.68 13.11 0.47
CA VAL A 160 8.51 12.75 1.63
C VAL A 160 9.95 12.58 1.17
N SER A 161 10.87 13.17 1.90
CA SER A 161 12.32 12.99 1.73
C SER A 161 12.89 12.37 3.00
N ILE A 162 13.66 11.31 2.83
CA ILE A 162 14.28 10.57 3.93
C ILE A 162 15.77 10.49 3.65
N ASN A 163 16.57 11.04 4.55
CA ASN A 163 18.02 10.92 4.51
C ASN A 163 18.48 10.06 5.69
N VAL A 164 19.23 9.01 5.40
CA VAL A 164 19.75 8.05 6.37
C VAL A 164 21.27 8.22 6.44
N LYS A 165 21.80 8.41 7.63
CA LYS A 165 23.23 8.59 7.93
C LYS A 165 23.68 7.61 9.00
#